data_e0fd1cae28be6691175e60fdc3619ecc
#
_entry.id   e0fd1cae28be6691175e60fdc3619ecc
#
_cell.length_a   1.000
_cell.length_b   1.000
_cell.length_c   1.000
_cell.angle_alpha   90.00
_cell.angle_beta   90.00
_cell.angle_gamma   90.00
#
_symmetry.space_group_name_H-M   'P 1'
#
loop_
_entity.id
_entity.type
_entity.pdbx_description
1 polymer ?
#
loop_
_entity_poly.entity_id
_entity_poly.type
_entity_poly.pdbx_seq_one_letter_code
_entity_poly.pdbx_strand_id
1 'polypeptide(L)'
;MERYRVQEWLNFITSELHKTFGPMFRPTTPEDFKKISREYLAQRLGWIDKQLARKKYLMGDTFTVADAYMFTVLRWSPRVGIDLSKWPNIEAYLDRVAARPKVKEAMKAEGLLK
;
A
#
# COMPACT_ATOMS: atom_id res chain seq x y z
N MET A 1 18.00 13.47 -7.85
CA MET A 1 16.57 13.81 -7.64
C MET A 1 15.70 12.61 -7.43
N GLU A 2 15.74 11.64 -8.34
CA GLU A 2 14.93 10.42 -8.20
C GLU A 2 15.22 9.66 -6.91
N ARG A 3 16.49 9.57 -6.54
CA ARG A 3 16.91 8.91 -5.29
C ARG A 3 16.20 9.50 -4.07
N TYR A 4 16.10 10.82 -4.00
CA TYR A 4 15.46 11.51 -2.88
C TYR A 4 13.94 11.29 -2.89
N ARG A 5 13.34 11.27 -4.08
CA ARG A 5 11.89 11.03 -4.19
C ARG A 5 11.52 9.62 -3.81
N VAL A 6 12.35 8.64 -4.18
CA VAL A 6 12.15 7.25 -3.73
C VAL A 6 12.24 7.19 -2.21
N GLN A 7 13.24 7.87 -1.63
CA GLN A 7 13.42 7.91 -0.18
C GLN A 7 12.23 8.56 0.51
N GLU A 8 11.68 9.63 -0.06
CA GLU A 8 10.48 10.27 0.48
C GLU A 8 9.31 9.30 0.50
N TRP A 9 9.09 8.55 -0.60
CA TRP A 9 8.03 7.56 -0.64
C TRP A 9 8.23 6.46 0.39
N LEU A 10 9.46 5.96 0.53
CA LEU A 10 9.76 4.92 1.51
C LEU A 10 9.47 5.42 2.93
N ASN A 11 9.86 6.65 3.23
CA ASN A 11 9.58 7.25 4.53
C ASN A 11 8.09 7.42 4.78
N PHE A 12 7.35 7.87 3.76
CA PHE A 12 5.90 8.01 3.86
C PHE A 12 5.24 6.67 4.15
N ILE A 13 5.61 5.63 3.40
CA ILE A 13 5.03 4.31 3.59
C ILE A 13 5.32 3.79 5.00
N THR A 14 6.56 3.96 5.46
CA THR A 14 6.97 3.49 6.79
C THR A 14 6.20 4.21 7.89
N SER A 15 6.17 5.55 7.85
CA SER A 15 5.63 6.35 8.94
C SER A 15 4.12 6.48 8.91
N GLU A 16 3.52 6.58 7.73
CA GLU A 16 2.08 6.86 7.61
C GLU A 16 1.24 5.60 7.42
N LEU A 17 1.77 4.59 6.78
CA LEU A 17 1.03 3.37 6.49
C LEU A 17 1.45 2.20 7.37
N HIS A 18 2.71 1.80 7.29
CA HIS A 18 3.18 0.61 7.99
C HIS A 18 2.95 0.71 9.51
N LYS A 19 3.31 1.83 10.12
CA LYS A 19 3.12 2.03 11.55
C LYS A 19 1.65 2.01 11.95
N THR A 20 0.77 2.49 11.08
CA THR A 20 -0.65 2.53 11.38
C THR A 20 -1.27 1.13 11.26
N PHE A 21 -0.84 0.34 10.27
CA PHE A 21 -1.33 -1.02 10.11
C PHE A 21 -0.89 -1.94 11.25
N GLY A 22 0.34 -1.78 11.74
CA GLY A 22 0.91 -2.69 12.73
C GLY A 22 -0.01 -2.99 13.92
N PRO A 23 -0.43 -1.98 14.69
CA PRO A 23 -1.31 -2.20 15.83
C PRO A 23 -2.65 -2.83 15.48
N MET A 24 -3.14 -2.61 14.26
CA MET A 24 -4.43 -3.15 13.83
C MET A 24 -4.43 -4.67 13.70
N PHE A 25 -3.26 -5.29 13.57
CA PHE A 25 -3.14 -6.74 13.51
C PHE A 25 -3.10 -7.40 14.89
N ARG A 26 -2.96 -6.62 15.96
CA ARG A 26 -2.86 -7.15 17.32
C ARG A 26 -4.25 -7.37 17.91
N PRO A 27 -4.53 -8.59 18.43
CA PRO A 27 -5.84 -8.85 19.04
C PRO A 27 -6.14 -7.98 20.26
N THR A 28 -5.09 -7.54 20.95
CA THR A 28 -5.23 -6.74 22.19
C THR A 28 -5.49 -5.26 21.94
N THR A 29 -5.35 -4.79 20.70
CA THR A 29 -5.59 -3.39 20.38
C THR A 29 -7.08 -3.06 20.49
N PRO A 30 -7.47 -2.00 21.25
CA PRO A 30 -8.88 -1.65 21.42
C PRO A 30 -9.57 -1.34 20.09
N GLU A 31 -10.84 -1.71 19.97
CA GLU A 31 -11.63 -1.50 18.77
C GLU A 31 -11.77 -0.02 18.41
N ASP A 32 -11.90 0.84 19.41
CA ASP A 32 -11.98 2.29 19.17
C ASP A 32 -10.72 2.82 18.52
N PHE A 33 -9.57 2.33 18.93
CA PHE A 33 -8.29 2.70 18.32
C PHE A 33 -8.21 2.20 16.88
N LYS A 34 -8.67 0.97 16.64
CA LYS A 34 -8.68 0.40 15.29
C LYS A 34 -9.58 1.21 14.37
N LYS A 35 -10.73 1.67 14.87
CA LYS A 35 -11.65 2.49 14.08
C LYS A 35 -11.00 3.81 13.68
N ILE A 36 -10.36 4.49 14.62
CA ILE A 36 -9.64 5.74 14.34
C ILE A 36 -8.53 5.50 13.32
N SER A 37 -7.81 4.39 13.46
CA SER A 37 -6.74 4.04 12.53
C SER A 37 -7.27 3.79 11.13
N ARG A 38 -8.43 3.12 11.00
CA ARG A 38 -9.06 2.90 9.70
C ARG A 38 -9.45 4.22 9.04
N GLU A 39 -9.99 5.15 9.82
CA GLU A 39 -10.35 6.48 9.30
C GLU A 39 -9.11 7.23 8.81
N TYR A 40 -8.04 7.18 9.59
CA TYR A 40 -6.77 7.80 9.22
C TYR A 40 -6.23 7.20 7.93
N LEU A 41 -6.22 5.86 7.85
CA LEU A 41 -5.75 5.17 6.63
C LEU A 41 -6.61 5.52 5.43
N ALA A 42 -7.93 5.64 5.60
CA ALA A 42 -8.81 6.02 4.50
C ALA A 42 -8.43 7.37 3.92
N GLN A 43 -8.08 8.34 4.76
CA GLN A 43 -7.62 9.65 4.30
C GLN A 43 -6.31 9.53 3.51
N ARG A 44 -5.38 8.74 4.01
CA ARG A 44 -4.10 8.53 3.33
C ARG A 44 -4.26 7.79 2.02
N LEU A 45 -5.14 6.79 1.99
CA LEU A 45 -5.43 6.04 0.76
C LEU A 45 -6.07 6.93 -0.29
N GLY A 46 -6.97 7.84 0.11
CA GLY A 46 -7.56 8.80 -0.81
C GLY A 46 -6.50 9.70 -1.46
N TRP A 47 -5.54 10.15 -0.68
CA TRP A 47 -4.43 10.95 -1.19
C TRP A 47 -3.57 10.13 -2.18
N ILE A 48 -3.25 8.89 -1.81
CA ILE A 48 -2.47 8.00 -2.68
C ILE A 48 -3.20 7.75 -4.00
N ASP A 49 -4.51 7.54 -3.93
CA ASP A 49 -5.34 7.32 -5.11
C ASP A 49 -5.22 8.49 -6.09
N LYS A 50 -5.26 9.72 -5.56
CA LYS A 50 -5.09 10.92 -6.39
C LYS A 50 -3.70 10.99 -7.02
N GLN A 51 -2.66 10.61 -6.27
CA GLN A 51 -1.30 10.59 -6.80
C GLN A 51 -1.15 9.60 -7.94
N LEU A 52 -1.85 8.49 -7.87
CA LEU A 52 -1.78 7.43 -8.89
C LEU A 52 -2.67 7.67 -10.10
N ALA A 53 -3.55 8.68 -10.05
CA ALA A 53 -4.51 8.94 -11.13
C ALA A 53 -3.85 9.14 -12.49
N ARG A 54 -2.63 9.68 -12.52
CA ARG A 54 -1.90 9.98 -13.76
C ARG A 54 -0.56 9.28 -13.85
N LYS A 55 -0.33 8.30 -13.00
CA LYS A 55 0.96 7.60 -12.93
C LYS A 55 0.72 6.10 -12.96
N LYS A 56 1.63 5.37 -13.59
CA LYS A 56 1.64 3.91 -13.52
C LYS A 56 2.19 3.43 -12.18
N TYR A 57 3.21 4.12 -11.69
CA TYR A 57 3.91 3.79 -10.45
C TYR A 57 4.16 5.06 -9.66
N LEU A 58 4.64 4.93 -8.43
CA LEU A 58 4.86 6.07 -7.53
C LEU A 58 5.81 7.12 -8.12
N MET A 59 6.82 6.69 -8.87
CA MET A 59 7.79 7.58 -9.49
C MET A 59 7.44 7.94 -10.94
N GLY A 60 6.22 7.64 -11.38
CA GLY A 60 5.78 7.89 -12.74
C GLY A 60 5.70 6.61 -13.55
N ASP A 61 6.53 6.48 -14.58
CA ASP A 61 6.50 5.31 -15.46
C ASP A 61 7.51 4.21 -15.06
N THR A 62 8.33 4.45 -14.06
CA THR A 62 9.38 3.53 -13.65
C THR A 62 9.01 2.83 -12.34
N PHE A 63 9.08 1.49 -12.35
CA PHE A 63 8.90 0.69 -11.15
C PHE A 63 10.14 0.79 -10.26
N THR A 64 9.95 1.04 -8.97
CA THR A 64 11.04 1.15 -7.99
C THR A 64 10.76 0.30 -6.76
N VAL A 65 11.73 0.24 -5.84
CA VAL A 65 11.57 -0.45 -4.57
C VAL A 65 10.41 0.14 -3.76
N ALA A 66 10.11 1.42 -3.94
CA ALA A 66 8.97 2.05 -3.27
C ALA A 66 7.65 1.41 -3.69
N ASP A 67 7.51 1.02 -4.96
CA ASP A 67 6.31 0.34 -5.45
C ASP A 67 6.19 -1.05 -4.83
N ALA A 68 7.28 -1.78 -4.71
CA ALA A 68 7.26 -3.10 -4.08
C ALA A 68 6.78 -3.00 -2.63
N TYR A 69 7.27 -2.01 -1.89
CA TYR A 69 6.88 -1.80 -0.51
C TYR A 69 5.43 -1.35 -0.39
N MET A 70 5.01 -0.38 -1.20
CA MET A 70 3.64 0.11 -1.23
C MET A 70 2.66 -1.03 -1.53
N PHE A 71 2.97 -1.84 -2.53
CA PHE A 71 2.15 -2.99 -2.91
C PHE A 71 1.94 -3.94 -1.72
N THR A 72 3.03 -4.27 -1.02
CA THR A 72 2.97 -5.17 0.13
C THR A 72 2.08 -4.61 1.23
N VAL A 73 2.28 -3.34 1.56
CA VAL A 73 1.55 -2.68 2.65
C VAL A 73 0.06 -2.51 2.30
N LEU A 74 -0.24 -2.08 1.09
CA LEU A 74 -1.63 -1.89 0.66
C LEU A 74 -2.43 -3.19 0.67
N ARG A 75 -1.77 -4.32 0.42
CA ARG A 75 -2.44 -5.61 0.43
C ARG A 75 -2.90 -6.05 1.83
N TRP A 76 -2.42 -5.37 2.86
CA TRP A 76 -2.88 -5.65 4.22
C TRP A 76 -4.28 -5.06 4.50
N SER A 77 -4.75 -4.13 3.65
CA SER A 77 -6.00 -3.41 3.88
C SER A 77 -7.22 -4.30 4.11
N PRO A 78 -7.49 -5.32 3.28
CA PRO A 78 -8.67 -6.17 3.51
C PRO A 78 -8.62 -6.90 4.85
N ARG A 79 -7.44 -7.22 5.35
CA ARG A 79 -7.28 -7.94 6.61
C ARG A 79 -7.72 -7.12 7.82
N VAL A 80 -7.74 -5.80 7.69
CA VAL A 80 -8.15 -4.90 8.76
C VAL A 80 -9.47 -4.19 8.47
N GLY A 81 -10.23 -4.71 7.51
CA GLY A 81 -11.57 -4.21 7.21
C GLY A 81 -11.63 -2.99 6.32
N ILE A 82 -10.58 -2.74 5.55
CA ILE A 82 -10.56 -1.63 4.59
C ILE A 82 -10.80 -2.17 3.19
N ASP A 83 -11.85 -1.65 2.54
CA ASP A 83 -12.22 -2.04 1.19
C ASP A 83 -11.59 -1.09 0.19
N LEU A 84 -10.63 -1.60 -0.60
CA LEU A 84 -9.90 -0.80 -1.59
C LEU A 84 -10.73 -0.46 -2.83
N SER A 85 -11.92 -1.05 -2.99
CA SER A 85 -12.78 -0.76 -4.15
C SER A 85 -13.21 0.71 -4.22
N LYS A 86 -13.12 1.43 -3.10
CA LYS A 86 -13.41 2.86 -3.04
C LYS A 86 -12.37 3.70 -3.77
N TRP A 87 -11.21 3.12 -4.08
CA TRP A 87 -10.10 3.82 -4.69
C TRP A 87 -9.65 3.09 -5.96
N PRO A 88 -10.31 3.36 -7.10
CA PRO A 88 -10.05 2.61 -8.33
C PRO A 88 -8.63 2.75 -8.87
N ASN A 89 -7.98 3.89 -8.64
CA ASN A 89 -6.59 4.07 -9.08
C ASN A 89 -5.63 3.17 -8.28
N ILE A 90 -5.92 2.98 -7.00
CA ILE A 90 -5.14 2.07 -6.16
C ILE A 90 -5.34 0.63 -6.64
N GLU A 91 -6.59 0.21 -6.90
CA GLU A 91 -6.86 -1.14 -7.39
C GLU A 91 -6.14 -1.42 -8.70
N ALA A 92 -6.22 -0.48 -9.64
CA ALA A 92 -5.53 -0.61 -10.93
C ALA A 92 -4.02 -0.68 -10.74
N TYR A 93 -3.49 0.10 -9.81
CA TYR A 93 -2.07 0.09 -9.48
C TYR A 93 -1.65 -1.28 -8.92
N LEU A 94 -2.42 -1.83 -7.99
CA LEU A 94 -2.11 -3.15 -7.41
C LEU A 94 -2.13 -4.23 -8.48
N ASP A 95 -3.06 -4.17 -9.42
CA ASP A 95 -3.12 -5.12 -10.52
C ASP A 95 -1.89 -5.01 -11.42
N ARG A 96 -1.45 -3.77 -11.71
CA ARG A 96 -0.26 -3.54 -12.53
C ARG A 96 0.99 -4.10 -11.87
N VAL A 97 1.15 -3.86 -10.58
CA VAL A 97 2.32 -4.36 -9.84
C VAL A 97 2.29 -5.88 -9.76
N ALA A 98 1.12 -6.45 -9.44
CA ALA A 98 0.95 -7.90 -9.34
C ALA A 98 1.24 -8.61 -10.66
N ALA A 99 1.04 -7.94 -11.80
CA ALA A 99 1.28 -8.51 -13.12
C ALA A 99 2.75 -8.62 -13.48
N ARG A 100 3.65 -7.95 -12.73
CA ARG A 100 5.08 -8.03 -13.03
C ARG A 100 5.62 -9.42 -12.69
N PRO A 101 6.40 -10.04 -13.60
CA PRO A 101 6.88 -11.41 -13.37
C PRO A 101 7.63 -11.63 -12.07
N LYS A 102 8.51 -10.70 -11.71
CA LYS A 102 9.28 -10.81 -10.48
C LYS A 102 8.42 -10.70 -9.23
N VAL A 103 7.37 -9.87 -9.28
CA VAL A 103 6.42 -9.73 -8.19
C VAL A 103 5.63 -11.03 -8.03
N LYS A 104 5.17 -11.61 -9.14
CA LYS A 104 4.47 -12.89 -9.12
C LYS A 104 5.33 -14.00 -8.52
N GLU A 105 6.60 -14.05 -8.89
CA GLU A 105 7.53 -15.04 -8.35
C GLU A 105 7.69 -14.86 -6.83
N ALA A 106 7.86 -13.62 -6.37
CA ALA A 106 7.99 -13.34 -4.95
C ALA A 106 6.74 -13.73 -4.18
N MET A 107 5.56 -13.39 -4.70
CA MET A 107 4.29 -13.73 -4.08
C MET A 107 4.10 -15.25 -4.00
N LYS A 108 4.44 -15.95 -5.06
CA LYS A 108 4.34 -17.40 -5.13
C LYS A 108 5.28 -18.05 -4.13
N ALA A 109 6.52 -17.58 -4.04
CA ALA A 109 7.51 -18.09 -3.11
C ALA A 109 7.07 -17.90 -1.65
N GLU A 110 6.34 -16.81 -1.37
CA GLU A 110 5.84 -16.52 -0.02
C GLU A 110 4.47 -17.16 0.26
N GLY A 111 3.91 -17.87 -0.70
CA GLY A 111 2.60 -18.50 -0.55
C GLY A 111 1.43 -17.53 -0.62
N LEU A 112 1.66 -16.32 -1.11
CA LEU A 112 0.62 -15.29 -1.21
C LEU A 112 -0.25 -15.44 -2.46
N LEU A 113 0.28 -16.10 -3.48
CA LEU A 113 -0.42 -16.36 -4.72
C LEU A 113 -0.78 -17.83 -4.76
N LYS A 114 -2.08 -18.09 -4.81
CA LYS A 114 -2.57 -19.47 -4.86
C LYS A 114 -2.97 -19.87 -6.27
#